data_1b2fda2a940375f161acc0c0f9ebc576
#
_entry.id   1b2fda2a940375f161acc0c0f9ebc576
#
_cell.length_a   1.000
_cell.length_b   1.000
_cell.length_c   1.000
_cell.angle_alpha   90.00
_cell.angle_beta   90.00
_cell.angle_gamma   90.00
#
_symmetry.space_group_name_H-M   'P 1'
#
loop_
_entity.id
_entity.type
_entity.pdbx_description
1 polymer ?
#
loop_
_entity_poly.entity_id
_entity_poly.type
_entity_poly.pdbx_seq_one_letter_code
_entity_poly.pdbx_strand_id
1 'polypeptide(L)'
;VVKILFLSELFYPHGGGAELAIYLYAKLLSSAGFNVIVVTNRFYGEPEFSNSEGFGVYRLPLFGKTANVKYSILKRVDVLLSVFMRRLLKWADVVYVPRFWFSAIPLAKALGKPVITHLHDYIPICPLAVKYDMTRGGVCERQNRCSLNCIVAYEKRKRGLTKIFGSVFLNTTVWCCLREFMGLSDFIICVSRAQRDIIVKYLPSLAAKVRVIYNPLPSLSPVEVNGDDFGYFGGSSYLKGFHVLLNALHYRRREGYKLVTVHATKFSKINERHVGLLGDLGFAVYGKLDSWEYDKVYRKIKAVVVPSIWHEPLPYVVAEAILRGRIVIASSVGGIPEQVDGCKGVFLLKPGNWRELERAIEEVSTLTKEAVIDLGMRNREVFHRKQKNENVLRNFVNTVAVCQSLKYLT
;
A
#
# COMPACT_ATOMS: atom_id res chain seq x y z
N VAL A 1 9.04 2.10 -29.73
CA VAL A 1 8.99 2.36 -28.27
C VAL A 1 7.56 2.25 -27.81
N VAL A 2 7.26 1.32 -26.88
CA VAL A 2 5.91 1.11 -26.35
C VAL A 2 5.51 2.27 -25.43
N LYS A 3 4.29 2.78 -25.63
CA LYS A 3 3.72 3.93 -24.91
C LYS A 3 2.74 3.46 -23.85
N ILE A 4 2.99 3.77 -22.59
CA ILE A 4 2.16 3.35 -21.47
C ILE A 4 1.57 4.57 -20.77
N LEU A 5 0.25 4.64 -20.69
CA LEU A 5 -0.48 5.68 -19.98
C LEU A 5 -0.89 5.18 -18.59
N PHE A 6 -0.34 5.80 -17.55
CA PHE A 6 -0.70 5.55 -16.15
C PHE A 6 -1.84 6.48 -15.74
N LEU A 7 -2.94 5.92 -15.27
CA LEU A 7 -4.07 6.66 -14.74
C LEU A 7 -4.18 6.42 -13.24
N SER A 8 -3.62 7.35 -12.45
CA SER A 8 -3.61 7.26 -10.99
C SER A 8 -4.07 8.56 -10.37
N GLU A 9 -5.10 8.51 -9.56
CA GLU A 9 -5.66 9.69 -8.89
C GLU A 9 -4.73 10.33 -7.86
N LEU A 10 -3.77 9.57 -7.35
CA LEU A 10 -2.67 10.05 -6.51
C LEU A 10 -1.34 9.52 -7.05
N PHE A 11 -0.31 10.31 -6.89
CA PHE A 11 1.06 9.97 -7.29
C PHE A 11 2.06 10.51 -6.27
N TYR A 12 3.21 9.83 -6.17
CA TYR A 12 4.30 10.26 -5.28
C TYR A 12 4.71 11.73 -5.57
N PRO A 13 5.00 12.55 -4.52
CA PRO A 13 5.16 12.22 -3.10
C PRO A 13 3.86 12.22 -2.28
N HIS A 14 2.69 12.31 -2.90
CA HIS A 14 1.40 12.24 -2.23
C HIS A 14 0.94 10.80 -2.09
N GLY A 15 0.27 10.49 -0.97
CA GLY A 15 -0.28 9.16 -0.71
C GLY A 15 0.60 8.30 0.19
N GLY A 16 0.72 7.01 -0.11
CA GLY A 16 1.41 6.01 0.70
C GLY A 16 2.17 4.99 -0.14
N GLY A 17 2.18 3.73 0.32
CA GLY A 17 2.95 2.66 -0.34
C GLY A 17 2.49 2.33 -1.75
N ALA A 18 1.19 2.45 -2.05
CA ALA A 18 0.69 2.23 -3.41
C ALA A 18 1.22 3.28 -4.39
N GLU A 19 1.23 4.54 -4.00
CA GLU A 19 1.72 5.65 -4.81
C GLU A 19 3.24 5.59 -4.99
N LEU A 20 3.98 5.13 -3.97
CA LEU A 20 5.40 4.81 -4.09
C LEU A 20 5.63 3.68 -5.13
N ALA A 21 4.81 2.62 -5.10
CA ALA A 21 4.91 1.56 -6.09
C ALA A 21 4.71 2.08 -7.52
N ILE A 22 3.69 2.90 -7.73
CA ILE A 22 3.36 3.48 -9.05
C ILE A 22 4.53 4.33 -9.57
N TYR A 23 5.12 5.15 -8.70
CA TYR A 23 6.30 5.95 -9.03
C TYR A 23 7.50 5.06 -9.42
N LEU A 24 7.77 4.02 -8.62
CA LEU A 24 8.87 3.09 -8.90
C LEU A 24 8.64 2.30 -10.19
N TYR A 25 7.40 1.92 -10.52
CA TYR A 25 7.06 1.32 -11.81
C TYR A 25 7.28 2.30 -12.97
N ALA A 26 6.85 3.55 -12.85
CA ALA A 26 7.06 4.56 -13.89
C ALA A 26 8.56 4.76 -14.16
N LYS A 27 9.37 4.88 -13.10
CA LYS A 27 10.83 5.02 -13.18
C LYS A 27 11.48 3.78 -13.81
N LEU A 28 11.12 2.59 -13.36
CA LEU A 28 11.69 1.32 -13.84
C LEU A 28 11.39 1.10 -15.32
N LEU A 29 10.16 1.36 -15.77
CA LEU A 29 9.75 1.21 -17.15
C LEU A 29 10.41 2.27 -18.05
N SER A 30 10.47 3.52 -17.60
CA SER A 30 11.14 4.58 -18.33
C SER A 30 12.62 4.29 -18.51
N SER A 31 13.32 3.83 -17.48
CA SER A 31 14.73 3.40 -17.55
C SER A 31 14.94 2.21 -18.49
N ALA A 32 13.91 1.40 -18.72
CA ALA A 32 13.91 0.28 -19.67
C ALA A 32 13.50 0.69 -21.11
N GLY A 33 13.36 1.98 -21.39
CA GLY A 33 13.09 2.53 -22.72
C GLY A 33 11.60 2.62 -23.11
N PHE A 34 10.67 2.42 -22.16
CA PHE A 34 9.25 2.68 -22.40
C PHE A 34 8.94 4.18 -22.34
N ASN A 35 8.01 4.63 -23.17
CA ASN A 35 7.51 6.01 -23.07
C ASN A 35 6.33 6.03 -22.10
N VAL A 36 6.55 6.58 -20.90
CA VAL A 36 5.57 6.58 -19.81
C VAL A 36 5.02 7.98 -19.59
N ILE A 37 3.70 8.09 -19.58
CA ILE A 37 2.97 9.29 -19.15
C ILE A 37 2.07 8.93 -17.97
N VAL A 38 2.15 9.71 -16.90
CA VAL A 38 1.29 9.60 -15.72
C VAL A 38 0.27 10.75 -15.72
N VAL A 39 -1.00 10.44 -15.51
CA VAL A 39 -2.05 11.45 -15.25
C VAL A 39 -2.51 11.29 -13.81
N THR A 40 -2.45 12.38 -13.04
CA THR A 40 -2.75 12.39 -11.61
C THR A 40 -3.44 13.68 -11.16
N ASN A 41 -3.85 13.74 -9.87
CA ASN A 41 -4.40 14.96 -9.29
C ASN A 41 -3.33 16.03 -9.10
N ARG A 42 -3.70 17.31 -9.33
CA ARG A 42 -2.88 18.47 -9.03
C ARG A 42 -3.16 18.98 -7.62
N PHE A 43 -2.11 19.13 -6.83
CA PHE A 43 -2.17 19.82 -5.55
C PHE A 43 -1.69 21.26 -5.67
N TYR A 44 -1.98 22.07 -4.65
CA TYR A 44 -1.59 23.46 -4.63
C TYR A 44 -0.06 23.62 -4.75
N GLY A 45 0.39 24.52 -5.60
CA GLY A 45 1.81 24.79 -5.85
C GLY A 45 2.49 23.84 -6.85
N GLU A 46 1.80 22.82 -7.35
CA GLU A 46 2.37 21.91 -8.36
C GLU A 46 2.14 22.40 -9.78
N PRO A 47 3.12 22.19 -10.70
CA PRO A 47 2.95 22.50 -12.13
C PRO A 47 1.94 21.53 -12.78
N GLU A 48 1.29 21.97 -13.83
CA GLU A 48 0.38 21.11 -14.62
C GLU A 48 1.08 19.96 -15.31
N PHE A 49 2.31 20.19 -15.73
CA PHE A 49 3.16 19.19 -16.36
C PHE A 49 4.58 19.25 -15.78
N SER A 50 5.16 18.10 -15.59
CA SER A 50 6.60 17.95 -15.34
C SER A 50 7.13 16.74 -16.08
N ASN A 51 8.38 16.85 -16.54
CA ASN A 51 9.13 15.73 -17.08
C ASN A 51 10.37 15.56 -16.22
N SER A 52 10.39 14.55 -15.40
CA SER A 52 11.51 14.24 -14.51
C SER A 52 11.75 12.74 -14.53
N GLU A 53 12.99 12.34 -14.35
CA GLU A 53 13.37 10.92 -14.29
C GLU A 53 12.96 10.09 -15.53
N GLY A 54 12.82 10.74 -16.69
CA GLY A 54 12.56 10.10 -17.97
C GLY A 54 11.08 9.84 -18.29
N PHE A 55 10.13 10.27 -17.46
CA PHE A 55 8.70 10.13 -17.74
C PHE A 55 7.93 11.44 -17.51
N GLY A 56 6.84 11.61 -18.27
CA GLY A 56 5.96 12.79 -18.16
C GLY A 56 4.87 12.61 -17.09
N VAL A 57 4.57 13.68 -16.34
CA VAL A 57 3.49 13.70 -15.34
C VAL A 57 2.56 14.88 -15.62
N TYR A 58 1.32 14.59 -16.04
CA TYR A 58 0.24 15.58 -16.14
C TYR A 58 -0.57 15.60 -14.87
N ARG A 59 -0.73 16.78 -14.28
CA ARG A 59 -1.52 17.00 -13.07
C ARG A 59 -2.79 17.78 -13.38
N LEU A 60 -3.92 17.16 -13.16
CA LEU A 60 -5.24 17.71 -13.44
C LEU A 60 -5.98 18.03 -12.14
N PRO A 61 -6.87 19.05 -12.12
CA PRO A 61 -7.63 19.40 -10.91
C PRO A 61 -8.79 18.41 -10.69
N LEU A 62 -8.48 17.19 -10.25
CA LEU A 62 -9.46 16.10 -10.09
C LEU A 62 -10.27 16.23 -8.79
N PHE A 63 -9.62 16.61 -7.67
CA PHE A 63 -10.25 16.76 -6.36
C PHE A 63 -9.42 17.59 -5.38
N GLY A 64 -10.04 18.11 -4.33
CA GLY A 64 -9.36 18.82 -3.23
C GLY A 64 -8.83 17.91 -2.13
N LYS A 65 -8.11 18.47 -1.15
CA LYS A 65 -7.43 17.76 -0.05
C LYS A 65 -8.33 16.84 0.80
N THR A 66 -9.63 17.15 0.90
CA THR A 66 -10.58 16.43 1.78
C THR A 66 -11.43 15.39 1.07
N ALA A 67 -11.20 15.17 -0.22
CA ALA A 67 -12.01 14.25 -1.01
C ALA A 67 -11.83 12.79 -0.62
N ASN A 68 -12.89 12.00 -0.77
CA ASN A 68 -12.78 10.56 -0.76
C ASN A 68 -12.15 10.11 -2.08
N VAL A 69 -10.85 9.94 -2.11
CA VAL A 69 -10.06 9.63 -3.31
C VAL A 69 -10.67 8.48 -4.12
N LYS A 70 -11.14 7.44 -3.44
CA LYS A 70 -11.73 6.25 -4.07
C LYS A 70 -12.91 6.55 -5.02
N TYR A 71 -13.72 7.56 -4.70
CA TYR A 71 -14.91 7.92 -5.48
C TYR A 71 -14.82 9.31 -6.09
N SER A 72 -13.77 10.07 -5.81
CA SER A 72 -13.62 11.46 -6.29
C SER A 72 -13.56 11.53 -7.82
N ILE A 73 -12.95 10.53 -8.44
CA ILE A 73 -12.79 10.41 -9.89
C ILE A 73 -14.16 10.34 -10.62
N LEU A 74 -15.19 9.78 -9.98
CA LEU A 74 -16.51 9.70 -10.57
C LEU A 74 -17.17 11.08 -10.77
N LYS A 75 -16.75 12.10 -10.00
CA LYS A 75 -17.25 13.47 -10.13
C LYS A 75 -16.63 14.22 -11.30
N ARG A 76 -15.58 13.66 -11.91
CA ARG A 76 -14.80 14.33 -12.98
C ARG A 76 -14.92 13.55 -14.29
N VAL A 77 -16.17 13.17 -14.64
CA VAL A 77 -16.48 12.59 -15.95
C VAL A 77 -16.15 13.57 -17.08
N ASP A 78 -16.28 14.88 -16.80
CA ASP A 78 -15.86 15.96 -17.70
C ASP A 78 -14.39 15.84 -18.12
N VAL A 79 -13.49 15.61 -17.16
CA VAL A 79 -12.06 15.39 -17.43
C VAL A 79 -11.85 14.12 -18.25
N LEU A 80 -12.53 13.03 -17.88
CA LEU A 80 -12.42 11.75 -18.58
C LEU A 80 -12.86 11.86 -20.04
N LEU A 81 -13.94 12.60 -20.33
CA LEU A 81 -14.47 12.80 -21.67
C LEU A 81 -13.79 13.94 -22.44
N SER A 82 -12.86 14.67 -21.83
CA SER A 82 -12.16 15.78 -22.46
C SER A 82 -11.36 15.35 -23.70
N VAL A 83 -11.17 16.30 -24.62
CA VAL A 83 -10.31 16.10 -25.80
C VAL A 83 -8.89 15.72 -25.41
N PHE A 84 -8.39 16.32 -24.32
CA PHE A 84 -7.06 16.03 -23.79
C PHE A 84 -6.93 14.56 -23.38
N MET A 85 -7.84 14.04 -22.56
CA MET A 85 -7.81 12.64 -22.13
C MET A 85 -7.97 11.67 -23.31
N ARG A 86 -8.86 11.97 -24.25
CA ARG A 86 -9.02 11.18 -25.49
C ARG A 86 -7.74 11.12 -26.30
N ARG A 87 -7.01 12.24 -26.42
CA ARG A 87 -5.70 12.28 -27.12
C ARG A 87 -4.68 11.39 -26.41
N LEU A 88 -4.58 11.44 -25.08
CA LEU A 88 -3.68 10.57 -24.30
C LEU A 88 -4.06 9.11 -24.41
N LEU A 89 -5.34 8.77 -24.33
CA LEU A 89 -5.81 7.39 -24.53
C LEU A 89 -5.48 6.88 -25.94
N LYS A 90 -5.66 7.70 -26.99
CA LYS A 90 -5.29 7.34 -28.35
C LYS A 90 -3.77 7.18 -28.53
N TRP A 91 -2.99 8.03 -27.87
CA TRP A 91 -1.52 7.98 -27.89
C TRP A 91 -0.97 6.69 -27.27
N ALA A 92 -1.61 6.17 -26.22
CA ALA A 92 -1.12 5.00 -25.50
C ALA A 92 -1.26 3.71 -26.31
N ASP A 93 -0.28 2.83 -26.19
CA ASP A 93 -0.37 1.44 -26.66
C ASP A 93 -1.03 0.56 -25.59
N VAL A 94 -0.80 0.88 -24.30
CA VAL A 94 -1.39 0.20 -23.14
C VAL A 94 -1.81 1.24 -22.11
N VAL A 95 -2.99 1.04 -21.51
CA VAL A 95 -3.48 1.85 -20.38
C VAL A 95 -3.29 1.07 -19.10
N TYR A 96 -2.58 1.66 -18.15
CA TYR A 96 -2.30 1.07 -16.85
C TYR A 96 -3.04 1.83 -15.75
N VAL A 97 -3.89 1.12 -15.00
CA VAL A 97 -4.77 1.66 -13.95
C VAL A 97 -4.38 1.05 -12.60
N PRO A 98 -3.40 1.64 -11.89
CA PRO A 98 -2.86 1.06 -10.65
C PRO A 98 -3.66 1.42 -9.39
N ARG A 99 -4.73 2.20 -9.53
CA ARG A 99 -5.55 2.65 -8.40
C ARG A 99 -7.04 2.64 -8.75
N PHE A 100 -7.80 3.58 -8.25
CA PHE A 100 -9.26 3.59 -8.31
C PHE A 100 -9.87 4.22 -9.57
N TRP A 101 -9.09 4.58 -10.57
CA TRP A 101 -9.61 5.23 -11.80
C TRP A 101 -10.24 4.21 -12.77
N PHE A 102 -11.00 3.28 -12.20
CA PHE A 102 -11.65 2.22 -12.98
C PHE A 102 -12.72 2.76 -13.95
N SER A 103 -13.28 3.96 -13.70
CA SER A 103 -14.20 4.63 -14.62
C SER A 103 -13.58 4.96 -16.00
N ALA A 104 -12.24 4.99 -16.10
CA ALA A 104 -11.56 5.20 -17.38
C ALA A 104 -11.49 3.92 -18.25
N ILE A 105 -11.67 2.74 -17.65
CA ILE A 105 -11.49 1.46 -18.33
C ILE A 105 -12.50 1.28 -19.47
N PRO A 106 -13.83 1.51 -19.31
CA PRO A 106 -14.77 1.39 -20.40
C PRO A 106 -14.41 2.28 -21.60
N LEU A 107 -13.96 3.52 -21.36
CA LEU A 107 -13.55 4.42 -22.43
C LEU A 107 -12.28 3.95 -23.13
N ALA A 108 -11.28 3.46 -22.38
CA ALA A 108 -10.07 2.89 -22.95
C ALA A 108 -10.39 1.67 -23.83
N LYS A 109 -11.27 0.78 -23.35
CA LYS A 109 -11.73 -0.41 -24.11
C LYS A 109 -12.52 0.00 -25.37
N ALA A 110 -13.40 0.99 -25.28
CA ALA A 110 -14.14 1.52 -26.46
C ALA A 110 -13.21 2.15 -27.51
N LEU A 111 -12.02 2.59 -27.10
CA LEU A 111 -10.96 3.05 -28.01
C LEU A 111 -10.01 1.94 -28.46
N GLY A 112 -10.33 0.67 -28.23
CA GLY A 112 -9.54 -0.49 -28.61
C GLY A 112 -8.20 -0.57 -27.86
N LYS A 113 -8.09 0.02 -26.66
CA LYS A 113 -6.85 0.01 -25.89
C LYS A 113 -6.78 -1.15 -24.92
N PRO A 114 -5.69 -1.92 -24.92
CA PRO A 114 -5.40 -2.88 -23.86
C PRO A 114 -5.30 -2.20 -22.51
N VAL A 115 -5.90 -2.82 -21.48
CA VAL A 115 -5.94 -2.27 -20.12
C VAL A 115 -5.36 -3.26 -19.12
N ILE A 116 -4.40 -2.80 -18.31
CA ILE A 116 -3.85 -3.52 -17.17
C ILE A 116 -4.29 -2.78 -15.89
N THR A 117 -5.03 -3.45 -15.03
CA THR A 117 -5.34 -2.96 -13.66
C THR A 117 -4.34 -3.54 -12.67
N HIS A 118 -3.87 -2.73 -11.72
CA HIS A 118 -2.99 -3.19 -10.66
C HIS A 118 -3.61 -2.92 -9.29
N LEU A 119 -3.73 -3.97 -8.48
CA LEU A 119 -4.42 -3.93 -7.20
C LEU A 119 -3.41 -3.78 -6.05
N HIS A 120 -3.58 -2.73 -5.27
CA HIS A 120 -2.84 -2.51 -4.01
C HIS A 120 -3.72 -2.71 -2.76
N ASP A 121 -4.95 -3.19 -2.96
CA ASP A 121 -5.94 -3.44 -1.92
C ASP A 121 -6.98 -4.49 -2.40
N TYR A 122 -8.07 -4.63 -1.65
CA TYR A 122 -9.11 -5.63 -1.93
C TYR A 122 -10.41 -5.02 -2.48
N ILE A 123 -10.33 -3.88 -3.18
CA ILE A 123 -11.49 -3.20 -3.74
C ILE A 123 -12.39 -4.10 -4.61
N PRO A 124 -11.88 -5.07 -5.39
CA PRO A 124 -12.73 -5.93 -6.20
C PRO A 124 -13.70 -6.79 -5.39
N ILE A 125 -13.34 -7.13 -4.17
CA ILE A 125 -14.09 -8.07 -3.31
C ILE A 125 -14.59 -7.44 -2.00
N CYS A 126 -14.22 -6.19 -1.74
CA CYS A 126 -14.62 -5.46 -0.54
C CYS A 126 -14.76 -3.96 -0.83
N PRO A 127 -15.94 -3.37 -0.68
CA PRO A 127 -16.14 -1.93 -0.92
C PRO A 127 -15.28 -1.06 -0.01
N LEU A 128 -14.89 -1.55 1.16
CA LEU A 128 -13.96 -0.86 2.06
C LEU A 128 -12.48 -1.04 1.66
N ALA A 129 -12.20 -1.92 0.70
CA ALA A 129 -10.87 -2.26 0.18
C ALA A 129 -9.94 -2.97 1.19
N VAL A 130 -10.45 -3.41 2.34
CA VAL A 130 -9.61 -3.95 3.43
C VAL A 130 -9.86 -5.44 3.73
N LYS A 131 -10.98 -6.02 3.27
CA LYS A 131 -11.37 -7.43 3.52
C LYS A 131 -11.29 -7.81 5.02
N TYR A 132 -11.67 -6.89 5.89
CA TYR A 132 -11.72 -7.04 7.34
C TYR A 132 -13.14 -6.79 7.85
N ASP A 133 -13.66 -7.65 8.74
CA ASP A 133 -14.98 -7.46 9.36
C ASP A 133 -14.88 -6.50 10.55
N MET A 134 -15.35 -5.27 10.32
CA MET A 134 -15.30 -4.21 11.34
C MET A 134 -16.25 -4.41 12.50
N THR A 135 -17.20 -5.36 12.38
CA THR A 135 -18.21 -5.64 13.42
C THR A 135 -17.80 -6.79 14.33
N ARG A 136 -17.19 -7.84 13.77
CA ARG A 136 -16.78 -9.04 14.50
C ARG A 136 -15.32 -9.01 14.92
N GLY A 137 -14.52 -8.18 14.27
CA GLY A 137 -13.06 -8.21 14.41
C GLY A 137 -12.45 -9.44 13.72
N GLY A 138 -11.54 -9.23 12.77
CA GLY A 138 -10.87 -10.31 12.06
C GLY A 138 -11.11 -10.30 10.54
N VAL A 139 -10.64 -11.34 9.87
CA VAL A 139 -10.75 -11.50 8.42
C VAL A 139 -12.21 -11.64 8.02
N CYS A 140 -12.62 -10.90 6.99
CA CYS A 140 -13.98 -10.99 6.46
C CYS A 140 -14.12 -12.20 5.53
N GLU A 141 -14.90 -13.18 5.92
CA GLU A 141 -15.17 -14.39 5.11
C GLU A 141 -16.39 -14.28 4.18
N ARG A 142 -17.10 -13.16 4.20
CA ARG A 142 -18.29 -12.95 3.36
C ARG A 142 -17.95 -12.92 1.89
N GLN A 143 -18.70 -13.68 1.09
CA GLN A 143 -18.39 -13.88 -0.33
C GLN A 143 -18.87 -12.71 -1.22
N ASN A 144 -20.11 -12.31 -1.20
CA ASN A 144 -20.65 -11.45 -2.27
C ASN A 144 -21.33 -10.16 -1.80
N ARG A 145 -21.48 -9.93 -0.51
CA ARG A 145 -22.15 -8.72 0.01
C ARG A 145 -21.44 -8.20 1.26
N CYS A 146 -21.06 -6.95 1.22
CA CYS A 146 -20.63 -6.27 2.44
C CYS A 146 -21.84 -5.99 3.31
N SER A 147 -21.72 -6.25 4.61
CA SER A 147 -22.76 -5.87 5.58
C SER A 147 -22.81 -4.36 5.72
N LEU A 148 -24.01 -3.78 5.68
CA LEU A 148 -24.21 -2.37 5.99
C LEU A 148 -23.61 -2.00 7.34
N ASN A 149 -23.78 -2.86 8.36
CA ASN A 149 -23.19 -2.66 9.67
C ASN A 149 -21.67 -2.58 9.64
N CYS A 150 -21.00 -3.35 8.78
CA CYS A 150 -19.55 -3.28 8.61
C CYS A 150 -19.12 -1.94 7.98
N ILE A 151 -19.86 -1.46 6.97
CA ILE A 151 -19.61 -0.16 6.33
C ILE A 151 -19.80 0.97 7.36
N VAL A 152 -20.90 0.93 8.10
CA VAL A 152 -21.20 1.92 9.15
C VAL A 152 -20.13 1.91 10.23
N ALA A 153 -19.71 0.73 10.72
CA ALA A 153 -18.67 0.61 11.75
C ALA A 153 -17.31 1.17 11.26
N TYR A 154 -16.96 0.93 10.00
CA TYR A 154 -15.75 1.47 9.39
C TYR A 154 -15.79 3.00 9.30
N GLU A 155 -16.90 3.55 8.78
CA GLU A 155 -17.04 4.99 8.59
C GLU A 155 -17.12 5.76 9.92
N LYS A 156 -17.79 5.20 10.93
CA LYS A 156 -17.80 5.77 12.29
C LYS A 156 -16.37 5.95 12.84
N ARG A 157 -15.50 4.94 12.65
CA ARG A 157 -14.11 5.00 13.11
C ARG A 157 -13.26 5.98 12.31
N LYS A 158 -13.57 6.18 11.03
CA LYS A 158 -12.76 6.98 10.10
C LYS A 158 -13.21 8.43 9.98
N ARG A 159 -14.52 8.72 9.95
CA ARG A 159 -15.08 10.01 9.52
C ARG A 159 -16.14 10.61 10.42
N GLY A 160 -16.64 9.87 11.41
CA GLY A 160 -17.79 10.27 12.22
C GLY A 160 -19.14 10.08 11.51
N LEU A 161 -20.21 10.43 12.22
CA LEU A 161 -21.62 10.10 11.84
C LEU A 161 -22.15 10.88 10.62
N THR A 162 -21.70 12.12 10.41
CA THR A 162 -22.29 13.05 9.42
C THR A 162 -22.13 12.66 7.97
N LYS A 163 -21.21 11.72 7.64
CA LYS A 163 -20.93 11.29 6.25
C LYS A 163 -21.35 9.85 5.94
N ILE A 164 -22.09 9.21 6.84
CA ILE A 164 -22.39 7.77 6.72
C ILE A 164 -23.31 7.49 5.53
N PHE A 165 -24.40 8.25 5.33
CA PHE A 165 -25.36 7.97 4.25
C PHE A 165 -24.73 8.00 2.86
N GLY A 166 -23.99 9.07 2.55
CA GLY A 166 -23.28 9.15 1.26
C GLY A 166 -22.23 8.05 1.09
N SER A 167 -21.55 7.67 2.18
CA SER A 167 -20.58 6.61 2.16
C SER A 167 -21.20 5.22 1.99
N VAL A 168 -22.36 4.96 2.58
CA VAL A 168 -23.11 3.71 2.37
C VAL A 168 -23.52 3.59 0.91
N PHE A 169 -24.14 4.62 0.32
CA PHE A 169 -24.51 4.62 -1.09
C PHE A 169 -23.32 4.37 -2.02
N LEU A 170 -22.21 5.07 -1.81
CA LEU A 170 -20.99 4.88 -2.59
C LEU A 170 -20.40 3.48 -2.45
N ASN A 171 -20.39 2.93 -1.24
CA ASN A 171 -19.80 1.59 -0.97
C ASN A 171 -20.75 0.43 -1.32
N THR A 172 -21.98 0.67 -1.68
CA THR A 172 -22.91 -0.36 -2.15
C THR A 172 -23.14 -0.26 -3.66
N THR A 173 -23.74 0.81 -4.13
CA THR A 173 -24.16 0.96 -5.53
C THR A 173 -22.99 1.29 -6.45
N VAL A 174 -22.22 2.32 -6.12
CA VAL A 174 -21.13 2.79 -6.99
C VAL A 174 -19.97 1.78 -7.02
N TRP A 175 -19.71 1.11 -5.91
CA TRP A 175 -18.70 0.06 -5.86
C TRP A 175 -18.99 -1.09 -6.85
N CYS A 176 -20.27 -1.50 -6.99
CA CYS A 176 -20.63 -2.54 -7.95
C CYS A 176 -20.24 -2.15 -9.37
N CYS A 177 -20.56 -0.90 -9.80
CA CYS A 177 -20.16 -0.40 -11.12
C CYS A 177 -18.65 -0.38 -11.32
N LEU A 178 -17.88 0.08 -10.33
CA LEU A 178 -16.42 0.11 -10.41
C LEU A 178 -15.81 -1.28 -10.51
N ARG A 179 -16.40 -2.26 -9.84
CA ARG A 179 -15.98 -3.66 -9.92
C ARG A 179 -16.20 -4.23 -11.32
N GLU A 180 -17.37 -3.95 -11.93
CA GLU A 180 -17.65 -4.38 -13.31
C GLU A 180 -16.69 -3.71 -14.30
N PHE A 181 -16.43 -2.41 -14.16
CA PHE A 181 -15.46 -1.71 -15.02
C PHE A 181 -14.05 -2.31 -14.91
N MET A 182 -13.61 -2.63 -13.69
CA MET A 182 -12.32 -3.31 -13.48
C MET A 182 -12.31 -4.70 -14.16
N GLY A 183 -13.43 -5.42 -14.15
CA GLY A 183 -13.58 -6.72 -14.82
C GLY A 183 -13.36 -6.67 -16.34
N LEU A 184 -13.50 -5.49 -16.98
CA LEU A 184 -13.22 -5.29 -18.41
C LEU A 184 -11.72 -5.24 -18.72
N SER A 185 -10.84 -5.14 -17.72
CA SER A 185 -9.38 -5.16 -17.92
C SER A 185 -8.93 -6.47 -18.57
N ASP A 186 -7.90 -6.40 -19.40
CA ASP A 186 -7.30 -7.56 -20.04
C ASP A 186 -6.48 -8.37 -19.02
N PHE A 187 -5.72 -7.66 -18.17
CA PHE A 187 -5.01 -8.25 -17.04
C PHE A 187 -5.22 -7.48 -15.74
N ILE A 188 -5.14 -8.23 -14.64
CA ILE A 188 -5.22 -7.72 -13.27
C ILE A 188 -3.97 -8.18 -12.53
N ILE A 189 -3.15 -7.24 -12.09
CA ILE A 189 -1.94 -7.52 -11.32
C ILE A 189 -2.28 -7.49 -9.83
N CYS A 190 -1.91 -8.53 -9.11
CA CYS A 190 -1.86 -8.60 -7.65
C CYS A 190 -0.41 -8.49 -7.19
N VAL A 191 -0.16 -7.76 -6.10
CA VAL A 191 1.20 -7.52 -5.58
C VAL A 191 1.77 -8.69 -4.79
N SER A 192 0.97 -9.72 -4.50
CA SER A 192 1.39 -10.93 -3.78
C SER A 192 0.53 -12.14 -4.17
N ARG A 193 1.05 -13.34 -3.92
CA ARG A 193 0.29 -14.60 -4.09
C ARG A 193 -0.89 -14.65 -3.14
N ALA A 194 -0.66 -14.25 -1.87
CA ALA A 194 -1.73 -14.18 -0.88
C ALA A 194 -2.87 -13.26 -1.34
N GLN A 195 -2.57 -12.09 -1.92
CA GLN A 195 -3.60 -11.21 -2.48
C GLN A 195 -4.34 -11.88 -3.64
N ARG A 196 -3.62 -12.49 -4.59
CA ARG A 196 -4.21 -13.22 -5.71
C ARG A 196 -5.17 -14.30 -5.20
N ASP A 197 -4.73 -15.13 -4.26
CA ASP A 197 -5.50 -16.27 -3.77
C ASP A 197 -6.80 -15.81 -3.09
N ILE A 198 -6.73 -14.72 -2.33
CA ILE A 198 -7.91 -14.09 -1.74
C ILE A 198 -8.83 -13.54 -2.83
N ILE A 199 -8.32 -12.80 -3.83
CA ILE A 199 -9.13 -12.25 -4.92
C ILE A 199 -9.81 -13.37 -5.72
N VAL A 200 -9.06 -14.38 -6.13
CA VAL A 200 -9.59 -15.50 -6.93
C VAL A 200 -10.58 -16.36 -6.14
N LYS A 201 -10.36 -16.58 -4.83
CA LYS A 201 -11.32 -17.27 -3.96
C LYS A 201 -12.71 -16.62 -4.00
N TYR A 202 -12.78 -15.28 -4.02
CA TYR A 202 -14.04 -14.55 -3.96
C TYR A 202 -14.57 -14.09 -5.33
N LEU A 203 -13.71 -14.06 -6.36
CA LEU A 203 -14.04 -13.77 -7.76
C LEU A 203 -13.32 -14.75 -8.69
N PRO A 204 -13.75 -16.02 -8.76
CA PRO A 204 -13.13 -17.04 -9.60
C PRO A 204 -13.11 -16.69 -11.10
N SER A 205 -14.09 -15.90 -11.56
CA SER A 205 -14.16 -15.42 -12.95
C SER A 205 -12.95 -14.57 -13.39
N LEU A 206 -12.19 -14.03 -12.44
CA LEU A 206 -10.99 -13.25 -12.74
C LEU A 206 -9.72 -14.11 -12.82
N ALA A 207 -9.76 -15.39 -12.45
CA ALA A 207 -8.57 -16.23 -12.31
C ALA A 207 -7.67 -16.25 -13.56
N ALA A 208 -8.25 -16.32 -14.75
CA ALA A 208 -7.51 -16.33 -16.02
C ALA A 208 -6.77 -15.02 -16.31
N LYS A 209 -7.30 -13.89 -15.80
CA LYS A 209 -6.74 -12.55 -16.02
C LYS A 209 -5.75 -12.12 -14.96
N VAL A 210 -5.73 -12.76 -13.78
CA VAL A 210 -4.88 -12.35 -12.65
C VAL A 210 -3.44 -12.80 -12.86
N ARG A 211 -2.50 -11.89 -12.61
CA ARG A 211 -1.06 -12.14 -12.58
C ARG A 211 -0.50 -11.66 -11.25
N VAL A 212 0.56 -12.31 -10.77
CA VAL A 212 1.29 -11.86 -9.56
C VAL A 212 2.57 -11.19 -10.00
N ILE A 213 2.70 -9.91 -9.69
CA ILE A 213 3.93 -9.14 -9.89
C ILE A 213 4.16 -8.34 -8.62
N TYR A 214 5.25 -8.64 -7.91
CA TYR A 214 5.63 -7.92 -6.70
C TYR A 214 5.94 -6.46 -7.00
N ASN A 215 5.78 -5.60 -5.99
CA ASN A 215 6.15 -4.19 -6.15
C ASN A 215 7.65 -4.01 -6.34
N PRO A 216 8.09 -3.04 -7.17
CA PRO A 216 9.50 -2.68 -7.26
C PRO A 216 10.04 -2.23 -5.91
N LEU A 217 11.29 -2.57 -5.62
CA LEU A 217 11.96 -2.14 -4.40
C LEU A 217 12.59 -0.76 -4.58
N PRO A 218 12.47 0.14 -3.57
CA PRO A 218 13.24 1.37 -3.56
C PRO A 218 14.73 1.07 -3.36
N SER A 219 15.58 1.92 -3.94
CA SER A 219 17.03 1.85 -3.69
C SER A 219 17.33 2.44 -2.31
N LEU A 220 17.55 1.58 -1.32
CA LEU A 220 17.85 1.96 0.05
C LEU A 220 19.13 1.28 0.52
N SER A 221 20.00 2.06 1.14
CA SER A 221 21.22 1.56 1.78
C SER A 221 20.94 1.07 3.20
N PRO A 222 21.74 0.13 3.72
CA PRO A 222 21.74 -0.19 5.14
C PRO A 222 22.02 1.07 5.96
N VAL A 223 21.35 1.20 7.09
CA VAL A 223 21.55 2.30 8.03
C VAL A 223 22.24 1.77 9.26
N GLU A 224 23.23 2.49 9.79
CA GLU A 224 23.92 2.12 11.02
C GLU A 224 22.93 1.99 12.20
N VAL A 225 23.16 1.01 13.09
CA VAL A 225 22.38 0.80 14.30
C VAL A 225 23.08 1.48 15.46
N ASN A 226 22.52 2.58 15.98
CA ASN A 226 23.12 3.37 17.07
C ASN A 226 22.26 3.39 18.35
N GLY A 227 21.09 2.77 18.32
CA GLY A 227 20.18 2.74 19.46
C GLY A 227 19.45 1.41 19.60
N ASP A 228 18.69 1.30 20.66
CA ASP A 228 17.96 0.11 21.08
C ASP A 228 16.44 0.24 20.91
N ASP A 229 16.00 1.28 20.26
CA ASP A 229 14.60 1.65 20.15
C ASP A 229 13.87 0.82 19.08
N PHE A 230 12.55 0.99 18.99
CA PHE A 230 11.67 0.35 18.01
C PHE A 230 11.04 1.40 17.09
N GLY A 231 10.66 1.00 15.89
CA GLY A 231 9.95 1.84 14.93
C GLY A 231 8.53 1.34 14.67
N TYR A 232 7.55 2.24 14.61
CA TYR A 232 6.18 1.97 14.19
C TYR A 232 5.70 3.05 13.22
N PHE A 233 5.46 2.68 11.96
CA PHE A 233 5.14 3.62 10.88
C PHE A 233 3.71 3.48 10.34
N GLY A 234 2.81 2.93 11.17
CA GLY A 234 1.41 2.68 10.85
C GLY A 234 0.43 3.80 11.21
N GLY A 235 0.87 4.82 11.94
CA GLY A 235 0.02 5.89 12.47
C GLY A 235 -1.02 5.37 13.48
N SER A 236 -2.06 6.17 13.74
CA SER A 236 -3.15 5.79 14.66
C SER A 236 -4.18 4.82 14.05
N SER A 237 -3.83 4.12 12.97
CA SER A 237 -4.77 3.25 12.26
C SER A 237 -5.09 1.98 13.04
N TYR A 238 -6.39 1.72 13.27
CA TYR A 238 -6.86 0.47 13.88
C TYR A 238 -6.42 -0.77 13.09
N LEU A 239 -6.55 -0.73 11.76
CA LEU A 239 -6.19 -1.85 10.88
C LEU A 239 -4.68 -2.12 10.84
N LYS A 240 -3.86 -1.09 11.08
CA LYS A 240 -2.40 -1.23 11.22
C LYS A 240 -1.98 -1.73 12.62
N GLY A 241 -2.96 -2.03 13.49
CA GLY A 241 -2.73 -2.65 14.79
C GLY A 241 -2.16 -1.72 15.86
N PHE A 242 -2.39 -0.39 15.74
CA PHE A 242 -1.92 0.56 16.76
C PHE A 242 -2.38 0.17 18.17
N HIS A 243 -3.65 -0.25 18.34
CA HIS A 243 -4.18 -0.70 19.61
C HIS A 243 -3.50 -1.99 20.12
N VAL A 244 -3.01 -2.86 19.24
CA VAL A 244 -2.26 -4.08 19.63
C VAL A 244 -0.92 -3.68 20.24
N LEU A 245 -0.24 -2.71 19.62
CA LEU A 245 1.02 -2.16 20.15
C LEU A 245 0.79 -1.43 21.48
N LEU A 246 -0.26 -0.60 21.58
CA LEU A 246 -0.62 0.06 22.85
C LEU A 246 -0.84 -0.95 23.98
N ASN A 247 -1.56 -2.03 23.73
CA ASN A 247 -1.82 -3.05 24.75
C ASN A 247 -0.54 -3.76 25.20
N ALA A 248 0.39 -4.05 24.28
CA ALA A 248 1.67 -4.65 24.61
C ALA A 248 2.51 -3.72 25.51
N LEU A 249 2.62 -2.42 25.13
CA LEU A 249 3.39 -1.45 25.91
C LEU A 249 2.74 -1.12 27.27
N HIS A 250 1.42 -1.07 27.31
CA HIS A 250 0.70 -0.86 28.57
C HIS A 250 0.90 -2.03 29.55
N TYR A 251 0.89 -3.27 29.04
CA TYR A 251 1.21 -4.45 29.84
C TYR A 251 2.63 -4.38 30.40
N ARG A 252 3.64 -4.06 29.56
CA ARG A 252 5.04 -3.91 29.99
C ARG A 252 5.19 -2.92 31.12
N ARG A 253 4.54 -1.74 30.99
CA ARG A 253 4.56 -0.71 32.05
C ARG A 253 3.96 -1.22 33.36
N ARG A 254 2.81 -1.90 33.30
CA ARG A 254 2.09 -2.41 34.48
C ARG A 254 2.87 -3.47 35.22
N GLU A 255 3.51 -4.37 34.51
CA GLU A 255 4.29 -5.49 35.08
C GLU A 255 5.74 -5.08 35.43
N GLY A 256 6.12 -3.80 35.30
CA GLY A 256 7.42 -3.29 35.68
C GLY A 256 8.57 -3.65 34.74
N TYR A 257 8.29 -4.09 33.51
CA TYR A 257 9.33 -4.30 32.48
C TYR A 257 9.98 -2.96 32.10
N LYS A 258 11.26 -3.03 31.69
CA LYS A 258 11.96 -1.88 31.12
C LYS A 258 11.14 -1.32 29.93
N LEU A 259 10.78 -0.03 30.00
CA LEU A 259 10.12 0.65 28.91
C LEU A 259 11.05 0.70 27.68
N VAL A 260 10.47 0.48 26.51
CA VAL A 260 11.14 0.63 25.23
C VAL A 260 10.65 1.91 24.56
N THR A 261 11.54 2.65 23.90
CA THR A 261 11.12 3.79 23.09
C THR A 261 10.62 3.32 21.74
N VAL A 262 9.44 3.80 21.34
CA VAL A 262 8.85 3.51 20.04
C VAL A 262 8.76 4.81 19.21
N HIS A 263 9.60 4.93 18.20
CA HIS A 263 9.54 6.01 17.23
C HIS A 263 8.37 5.80 16.27
N ALA A 264 7.41 6.70 16.30
CA ALA A 264 6.17 6.56 15.54
C ALA A 264 5.87 7.76 14.64
N THR A 265 5.36 7.51 13.44
CA THR A 265 5.02 8.54 12.45
C THR A 265 3.59 8.38 11.93
N LYS A 266 3.14 9.37 11.15
CA LYS A 266 1.83 9.38 10.46
C LYS A 266 0.63 9.49 11.40
N PHE A 267 0.80 10.07 12.57
CA PHE A 267 -0.31 10.39 13.44
C PHE A 267 -1.00 11.66 12.94
N SER A 268 -2.14 11.53 12.30
CA SER A 268 -3.00 12.65 11.95
C SER A 268 -3.95 12.94 13.13
N LYS A 269 -4.02 14.21 13.58
CA LYS A 269 -4.98 14.68 14.61
C LYS A 269 -4.74 14.15 16.03
N ILE A 270 -3.50 14.07 16.47
CA ILE A 270 -3.18 13.90 17.88
C ILE A 270 -3.10 15.29 18.50
N ASN A 271 -3.89 15.54 19.55
CA ASN A 271 -3.76 16.73 20.38
C ASN A 271 -2.65 16.54 21.44
N GLU A 272 -2.21 17.62 22.07
CA GLU A 272 -1.13 17.60 23.05
C GLU A 272 -1.36 16.61 24.20
N ARG A 273 -2.60 16.49 24.68
CA ARG A 273 -2.96 15.53 25.74
C ARG A 273 -2.71 14.07 25.31
N HIS A 274 -3.02 13.72 24.07
CA HIS A 274 -2.74 12.37 23.55
C HIS A 274 -1.25 12.14 23.32
N VAL A 275 -0.50 13.16 22.94
CA VAL A 275 0.97 13.10 22.84
C VAL A 275 1.59 12.81 24.19
N GLY A 276 1.13 13.49 25.27
CA GLY A 276 1.57 13.23 26.63
C GLY A 276 1.33 11.77 27.07
N LEU A 277 0.09 11.29 26.88
CA LEU A 277 -0.27 9.89 27.21
C LEU A 277 0.56 8.86 26.44
N LEU A 278 0.90 9.14 25.17
CA LEU A 278 1.77 8.27 24.38
C LEU A 278 3.22 8.36 24.87
N GLY A 279 3.70 9.53 25.25
CA GLY A 279 5.02 9.72 25.86
C GLY A 279 5.20 8.88 27.12
N ASP A 280 4.18 8.81 27.96
CA ASP A 280 4.15 7.97 29.17
C ASP A 280 4.26 6.45 28.87
N LEU A 281 3.93 6.03 27.65
CA LEU A 281 4.07 4.65 27.16
C LEU A 281 5.34 4.46 26.33
N GLY A 282 6.24 5.42 26.29
CA GLY A 282 7.52 5.35 25.57
C GLY A 282 7.44 5.75 24.09
N PHE A 283 6.36 6.41 23.62
CA PHE A 283 6.31 6.87 22.23
C PHE A 283 7.05 8.18 22.01
N ALA A 284 7.92 8.21 21.00
CA ALA A 284 8.44 9.41 20.36
C ALA A 284 7.68 9.63 19.05
N VAL A 285 6.78 10.61 19.00
CA VAL A 285 5.87 10.83 17.87
C VAL A 285 6.40 11.92 16.95
N TYR A 286 6.44 11.61 15.66
CA TYR A 286 6.89 12.53 14.61
C TYR A 286 5.75 12.83 13.64
N GLY A 287 5.82 14.01 13.01
CA GLY A 287 4.99 14.37 11.87
C GLY A 287 5.32 13.56 10.61
N LYS A 288 5.11 14.17 9.44
CA LYS A 288 5.57 13.61 8.18
C LYS A 288 7.09 13.82 8.10
N LEU A 289 7.84 12.73 7.98
CA LEU A 289 9.29 12.73 7.83
C LEU A 289 9.68 12.74 6.35
N ASP A 290 10.77 13.42 6.01
CA ASP A 290 11.45 13.23 4.73
C ASP A 290 12.39 12.00 4.77
N SER A 291 13.07 11.70 3.65
CA SER A 291 13.93 10.52 3.56
C SER A 291 15.09 10.55 4.55
N TRP A 292 15.70 11.72 4.76
CA TRP A 292 16.84 11.89 5.68
C TRP A 292 16.44 11.82 7.15
N GLU A 293 15.28 12.38 7.47
CA GLU A 293 14.69 12.27 8.82
C GLU A 293 14.32 10.81 9.13
N TYR A 294 13.81 10.06 8.14
CA TYR A 294 13.60 8.61 8.28
C TYR A 294 14.91 7.89 8.62
N ASP A 295 16.01 8.18 7.94
CA ASP A 295 17.29 7.53 8.21
C ASP A 295 17.83 7.88 9.60
N LYS A 296 17.60 9.10 10.09
CA LYS A 296 17.90 9.46 11.49
C LYS A 296 17.11 8.63 12.51
N VAL A 297 15.83 8.38 12.24
CA VAL A 297 15.00 7.50 13.07
C VAL A 297 15.51 6.07 12.98
N TYR A 298 15.82 5.59 11.77
CA TYR A 298 16.33 4.23 11.57
C TYR A 298 17.67 3.99 12.28
N ARG A 299 18.51 4.99 12.50
CA ARG A 299 19.74 4.86 13.32
C ARG A 299 19.46 4.55 14.78
N LYS A 300 18.33 5.02 15.31
CA LYS A 300 17.94 4.83 16.72
C LYS A 300 17.28 3.47 16.98
N ILE A 301 16.71 2.84 15.96
CA ILE A 301 15.90 1.64 16.12
C ILE A 301 16.65 0.38 15.73
N LYS A 302 16.43 -0.71 16.46
CA LYS A 302 16.90 -2.06 16.15
C LYS A 302 15.84 -2.88 15.40
N ALA A 303 14.56 -2.59 15.59
CA ALA A 303 13.46 -3.31 14.95
C ALA A 303 12.31 -2.40 14.53
N VAL A 304 11.56 -2.85 13.50
CA VAL A 304 10.31 -2.24 13.07
C VAL A 304 9.14 -3.14 13.41
N VAL A 305 8.12 -2.57 14.04
CA VAL A 305 6.89 -3.27 14.48
C VAL A 305 5.76 -3.02 13.49
N VAL A 306 5.18 -4.10 12.94
CA VAL A 306 4.10 -4.06 11.93
C VAL A 306 2.94 -4.95 12.40
N PRO A 307 2.18 -4.58 13.44
CA PRO A 307 1.19 -5.42 14.08
C PRO A 307 -0.18 -5.37 13.39
N SER A 308 -0.18 -5.29 12.06
CA SER A 308 -1.40 -5.17 11.24
C SER A 308 -2.38 -6.32 11.50
N ILE A 309 -3.68 -5.99 11.56
CA ILE A 309 -4.74 -6.97 11.79
C ILE A 309 -5.57 -7.31 10.56
N TRP A 310 -5.31 -6.65 9.44
CA TRP A 310 -5.96 -6.89 8.16
C TRP A 310 -4.99 -7.54 7.17
N HIS A 311 -5.50 -8.08 6.06
CA HIS A 311 -4.66 -8.64 5.01
C HIS A 311 -3.85 -7.54 4.31
N GLU A 312 -2.62 -7.32 4.74
CA GLU A 312 -1.68 -6.44 4.03
C GLU A 312 -1.33 -7.06 2.67
N PRO A 313 -1.56 -6.38 1.55
CA PRO A 313 -1.23 -6.97 0.24
C PRO A 313 0.26 -7.24 0.06
N LEU A 314 1.10 -6.20 0.27
CA LEU A 314 2.57 -6.28 0.29
C LEU A 314 3.14 -4.96 0.86
N PRO A 315 3.31 -4.83 2.18
CA PRO A 315 3.61 -3.54 2.80
C PRO A 315 5.05 -3.11 2.62
N TYR A 316 5.27 -1.91 2.07
CA TYR A 316 6.62 -1.33 1.92
C TYR A 316 7.36 -1.16 3.24
N VAL A 317 6.66 -0.90 4.35
CA VAL A 317 7.30 -0.73 5.66
C VAL A 317 8.14 -1.96 6.07
N VAL A 318 7.72 -3.16 5.69
CA VAL A 318 8.48 -4.39 5.89
C VAL A 318 9.71 -4.41 4.98
N ALA A 319 9.53 -4.15 3.68
CA ALA A 319 10.64 -4.07 2.72
C ALA A 319 11.67 -3.01 3.12
N GLU A 320 11.22 -1.82 3.49
CA GLU A 320 12.08 -0.71 3.91
C GLU A 320 12.88 -1.03 5.18
N ALA A 321 12.26 -1.73 6.14
CA ALA A 321 12.95 -2.18 7.35
C ALA A 321 14.07 -3.16 7.01
N ILE A 322 13.79 -4.17 6.19
CA ILE A 322 14.77 -5.18 5.78
C ILE A 322 15.88 -4.52 4.94
N LEU A 323 15.54 -3.66 3.99
CA LEU A 323 16.52 -2.97 3.15
C LEU A 323 17.47 -2.07 3.95
N ARG A 324 17.00 -1.51 5.07
CA ARG A 324 17.84 -0.74 6.01
C ARG A 324 18.54 -1.59 7.07
N GLY A 325 18.46 -2.92 6.98
CA GLY A 325 19.13 -3.86 7.89
C GLY A 325 18.49 -3.92 9.29
N ARG A 326 17.16 -3.82 9.38
CA ARG A 326 16.45 -3.91 10.66
C ARG A 326 15.73 -5.24 10.84
N ILE A 327 15.61 -5.66 12.10
CA ILE A 327 14.72 -6.73 12.50
C ILE A 327 13.27 -6.30 12.26
N VAL A 328 12.41 -7.25 11.93
CA VAL A 328 10.99 -7.02 11.71
C VAL A 328 10.17 -7.86 12.68
N ILE A 329 9.27 -7.21 13.41
CA ILE A 329 8.24 -7.86 14.22
C ILE A 329 6.90 -7.58 13.53
N ALA A 330 6.28 -8.58 12.91
CA ALA A 330 5.10 -8.37 12.08
C ALA A 330 4.02 -9.41 12.29
N SER A 331 2.78 -9.03 12.08
CA SER A 331 1.68 -9.99 12.04
C SER A 331 1.75 -10.86 10.79
N SER A 332 1.45 -12.15 10.93
CA SER A 332 1.35 -13.13 9.83
C SER A 332 0.04 -12.93 9.06
N VAL A 333 -0.04 -11.85 8.26
CA VAL A 333 -1.23 -11.47 7.48
C VAL A 333 -0.90 -11.14 6.04
N GLY A 334 -1.80 -11.49 5.13
CA GLY A 334 -1.70 -11.15 3.71
C GLY A 334 -0.38 -11.59 3.09
N GLY A 335 0.30 -10.68 2.40
CA GLY A 335 1.58 -10.92 1.72
C GLY A 335 2.81 -10.83 2.62
N ILE A 336 2.68 -10.51 3.92
CA ILE A 336 3.84 -10.38 4.82
C ILE A 336 4.63 -11.70 4.93
N PRO A 337 4.00 -12.87 5.19
CA PRO A 337 4.75 -14.13 5.30
C PRO A 337 5.56 -14.46 4.06
N GLU A 338 4.99 -14.29 2.85
CA GLU A 338 5.72 -14.57 1.61
C GLU A 338 6.80 -13.53 1.31
N GLN A 339 6.60 -12.28 1.76
CA GLN A 339 7.58 -11.21 1.60
C GLN A 339 8.86 -11.48 2.40
N VAL A 340 8.72 -12.03 3.61
CA VAL A 340 9.84 -12.26 4.54
C VAL A 340 10.33 -13.71 4.57
N ASP A 341 9.77 -14.57 3.73
CA ASP A 341 10.13 -15.99 3.66
C ASP A 341 11.64 -16.19 3.47
N GLY A 342 12.25 -17.00 4.35
CA GLY A 342 13.69 -17.23 4.43
C GLY A 342 14.49 -16.19 5.21
N CYS A 343 13.87 -15.11 5.71
CA CYS A 343 14.50 -14.14 6.60
C CYS A 343 14.48 -14.66 8.04
N LYS A 344 15.66 -14.74 8.70
CA LYS A 344 15.77 -15.25 10.08
C LYS A 344 15.53 -14.20 11.16
N GLY A 345 15.83 -12.93 10.91
CA GLY A 345 15.57 -11.81 11.84
C GLY A 345 14.16 -11.24 11.70
N VAL A 346 13.14 -12.12 11.53
CA VAL A 346 11.74 -11.73 11.42
C VAL A 346 10.89 -12.55 12.37
N PHE A 347 10.13 -11.86 13.22
CA PHE A 347 9.20 -12.43 14.17
C PHE A 347 7.78 -12.32 13.60
N LEU A 348 7.20 -13.45 13.16
CA LEU A 348 5.83 -13.50 12.66
C LEU A 348 4.87 -13.88 13.78
N LEU A 349 3.89 -13.02 14.04
CA LEU A 349 2.95 -13.09 15.15
C LEU A 349 1.53 -13.35 14.65
N LYS A 350 0.69 -13.94 15.50
CA LYS A 350 -0.76 -14.00 15.23
C LYS A 350 -1.35 -12.58 15.21
N PRO A 351 -2.16 -12.21 14.20
CA PRO A 351 -2.76 -10.88 14.12
C PRO A 351 -3.63 -10.60 15.36
N GLY A 352 -3.44 -9.43 15.96
CA GLY A 352 -4.16 -9.00 17.16
C GLY A 352 -3.63 -9.56 18.48
N ASN A 353 -2.65 -10.46 18.46
CA ASN A 353 -2.08 -11.04 19.68
C ASN A 353 -1.01 -10.14 20.28
N TRP A 354 -1.43 -9.22 21.15
CA TRP A 354 -0.52 -8.30 21.83
C TRP A 354 0.46 -9.00 22.79
N ARG A 355 0.13 -10.20 23.31
CA ARG A 355 1.04 -10.97 24.18
C ARG A 355 2.21 -11.56 23.39
N GLU A 356 1.96 -12.08 22.19
CA GLU A 356 3.06 -12.49 21.29
C GLU A 356 3.92 -11.30 20.88
N LEU A 357 3.29 -10.13 20.62
CA LEU A 357 4.02 -8.91 20.31
C LEU A 357 4.92 -8.47 21.47
N GLU A 358 4.41 -8.52 22.69
CA GLU A 358 5.19 -8.17 23.88
C GLU A 358 6.39 -9.07 24.04
N ARG A 359 6.22 -10.40 23.93
CA ARG A 359 7.32 -11.38 24.00
C ARG A 359 8.38 -11.13 22.92
N ALA A 360 7.96 -10.83 21.69
CA ALA A 360 8.88 -10.51 20.61
C ALA A 360 9.64 -9.19 20.88
N ILE A 361 8.99 -8.19 21.46
CA ILE A 361 9.66 -6.95 21.89
C ILE A 361 10.70 -7.28 22.97
N GLU A 362 10.37 -8.12 23.97
CA GLU A 362 11.29 -8.52 25.01
C GLU A 362 12.50 -9.25 24.42
N GLU A 363 12.27 -10.27 23.59
CA GLU A 363 13.33 -11.04 22.93
C GLU A 363 14.27 -10.16 22.12
N VAL A 364 13.72 -9.26 21.29
CA VAL A 364 14.52 -8.31 20.50
C VAL A 364 15.26 -7.30 21.40
N SER A 365 14.68 -6.93 22.55
CA SER A 365 15.31 -6.00 23.49
C SER A 365 16.60 -6.56 24.08
N THR A 366 16.71 -7.90 24.25
CA THR A 366 17.91 -8.58 24.77
C THR A 366 19.02 -8.78 23.74
N LEU A 367 18.74 -8.59 22.43
CA LEU A 367 19.75 -8.75 21.38
C LEU A 367 20.81 -7.67 21.46
N THR A 368 22.08 -8.09 21.30
CA THR A 368 23.19 -7.15 21.16
C THR A 368 23.13 -6.40 19.84
N LYS A 369 23.83 -5.28 19.75
CA LYS A 369 23.92 -4.49 18.52
C LYS A 369 24.47 -5.32 17.36
N GLU A 370 25.51 -6.13 17.62
CA GLU A 370 26.16 -7.01 16.65
C GLU A 370 25.18 -8.07 16.11
N ALA A 371 24.38 -8.68 16.98
CA ALA A 371 23.35 -9.64 16.60
C ALA A 371 22.27 -8.99 15.70
N VAL A 372 21.85 -7.77 16.03
CA VAL A 372 20.89 -7.01 15.21
C VAL A 372 21.47 -6.72 13.83
N ILE A 373 22.73 -6.29 13.75
CA ILE A 373 23.41 -6.00 12.48
C ILE A 373 23.54 -7.27 11.64
N ASP A 374 24.03 -8.38 12.23
CA ASP A 374 24.20 -9.66 11.52
C ASP A 374 22.87 -10.18 10.95
N LEU A 375 21.84 -10.26 11.79
CA LEU A 375 20.51 -10.69 11.36
C LEU A 375 19.92 -9.77 10.29
N GLY A 376 20.04 -8.45 10.47
CA GLY A 376 19.54 -7.46 9.53
C GLY A 376 20.22 -7.56 8.16
N MET A 377 21.54 -7.74 8.13
CA MET A 377 22.29 -7.88 6.87
C MET A 377 22.00 -9.20 6.16
N ARG A 378 21.90 -10.31 6.89
CA ARG A 378 21.48 -11.60 6.31
C ARG A 378 20.07 -11.53 5.72
N ASN A 379 19.13 -10.90 6.42
CA ASN A 379 17.78 -10.69 5.89
C ASN A 379 17.79 -9.87 4.61
N ARG A 380 18.59 -8.81 4.58
CA ARG A 380 18.74 -7.95 3.39
C ARG A 380 19.25 -8.76 2.19
N GLU A 381 20.25 -9.62 2.37
CA GLU A 381 20.78 -10.48 1.31
C GLU A 381 19.73 -11.47 0.78
N VAL A 382 19.00 -12.15 1.68
CA VAL A 382 17.92 -13.07 1.31
C VAL A 382 16.84 -12.33 0.54
N PHE A 383 16.45 -11.15 1.00
CA PHE A 383 15.41 -10.32 0.40
C PHE A 383 15.81 -9.85 -1.01
N HIS A 384 17.04 -9.35 -1.19
CA HIS A 384 17.55 -8.94 -2.50
C HIS A 384 17.65 -10.09 -3.50
N ARG A 385 18.00 -11.30 -3.05
CA ARG A 385 18.02 -12.48 -3.95
C ARG A 385 16.63 -12.86 -4.45
N LYS A 386 15.61 -12.72 -3.59
CA LYS A 386 14.22 -13.11 -3.92
C LYS A 386 13.47 -12.06 -4.72
N GLN A 387 13.63 -10.80 -4.36
CA GLN A 387 12.84 -9.69 -4.94
C GLN A 387 13.75 -8.73 -5.69
N LYS A 388 14.03 -9.07 -6.95
CA LYS A 388 14.83 -8.26 -7.87
C LYS A 388 13.95 -7.40 -8.77
N ASN A 389 14.29 -6.12 -8.95
CA ASN A 389 13.57 -5.22 -9.83
C ASN A 389 13.58 -5.68 -11.30
N GLU A 390 14.65 -6.38 -11.73
CA GLU A 390 14.73 -6.98 -13.06
C GLU A 390 13.64 -8.04 -13.28
N ASN A 391 13.29 -8.84 -12.25
CA ASN A 391 12.21 -9.80 -12.33
C ASN A 391 10.85 -9.11 -12.39
N VAL A 392 10.67 -8.03 -11.62
CA VAL A 392 9.46 -7.21 -11.66
C VAL A 392 9.27 -6.63 -13.05
N LEU A 393 10.32 -6.02 -13.61
CA LEU A 393 10.33 -5.46 -14.96
C LEU A 393 9.99 -6.52 -15.99
N ARG A 394 10.69 -7.65 -16.00
CA ARG A 394 10.47 -8.74 -16.95
C ARG A 394 9.04 -9.25 -16.94
N ASN A 395 8.47 -9.48 -15.74
CA ASN A 395 7.10 -9.96 -15.60
C ASN A 395 6.07 -8.92 -16.06
N PHE A 396 6.32 -7.65 -15.80
CA PHE A 396 5.46 -6.56 -16.27
C PHE A 396 5.54 -6.43 -17.80
N VAL A 397 6.73 -6.42 -18.37
CA VAL A 397 6.96 -6.35 -19.82
C VAL A 397 6.30 -7.53 -20.54
N ASN A 398 6.45 -8.74 -20.02
CA ASN A 398 5.76 -9.92 -20.56
C ASN A 398 4.23 -9.75 -20.53
N THR A 399 3.68 -9.18 -19.46
CA THR A 399 2.24 -8.91 -19.36
C THR A 399 1.82 -7.86 -20.40
N VAL A 400 2.61 -6.81 -20.60
CA VAL A 400 2.38 -5.80 -21.66
C VAL A 400 2.42 -6.43 -23.06
N ALA A 401 3.41 -7.26 -23.35
CA ALA A 401 3.55 -7.93 -24.64
C ALA A 401 2.36 -8.82 -24.98
N VAL A 402 1.93 -9.65 -24.02
CA VAL A 402 0.71 -10.48 -24.18
C VAL A 402 -0.53 -9.61 -24.34
N CYS A 403 -0.63 -8.50 -23.59
CA CYS A 403 -1.75 -7.57 -23.68
C CYS A 403 -1.84 -6.93 -25.09
N GLN A 404 -0.70 -6.63 -25.71
CA GLN A 404 -0.64 -6.10 -27.07
C GLN A 404 -0.99 -7.15 -28.12
N SER A 405 -0.55 -8.41 -27.95
CA SER A 405 -0.87 -9.48 -28.89
C SER A 405 -2.38 -9.81 -28.95
N LEU A 406 -3.08 -9.70 -27.84
CA LEU A 406 -4.53 -9.86 -27.78
C LEU A 406 -5.29 -8.83 -28.64
N LYS A 407 -4.71 -7.65 -28.89
CA LYS A 407 -5.29 -6.61 -29.74
C LYS A 407 -5.43 -7.04 -31.21
N TYR A 408 -4.59 -7.96 -31.67
CA TYR A 408 -4.62 -8.45 -33.06
C TYR A 408 -5.52 -9.68 -33.26
N LEU A 409 -6.11 -10.20 -32.17
CA LEU A 409 -6.98 -11.37 -32.18
C LEU A 409 -8.48 -10.99 -32.01
N THR A 410 -8.77 -9.74 -31.68
CA THR A 410 -10.11 -9.16 -31.57
C THR A 410 -10.34 -8.11 -32.65
#